data_eab575d718bdc5ffcf043ead44d26deb
#
_entry.id   eab575d718bdc5ffcf043ead44d26deb
#
_cell.length_a   1.000
_cell.length_b   1.000
_cell.length_c   1.000
_cell.angle_alpha   90.00
_cell.angle_beta   90.00
_cell.angle_gamma   90.00
#
_symmetry.space_group_name_H-M   'P 1'
#
loop_
_entity.id
_entity.type
_entity.pdbx_description
1 polymer ?
#
loop_
_entity_poly.entity_id
_entity_poly.type
_entity_poly.pdbx_seq_one_letter_code
_entity_poly.pdbx_strand_id
1 'polypeptide(L)'
;MIKVAQCWDDGVATDIRLVEILRKYNAKATFNLCPGTLAEETVKPFWTDPVLHTGWSHNGFRGGAVGKKDLKAVYSGFQVASHCWRHETAGMIPDADFLKAALDARNFLEDVFQQECRGFAWPCGKHTPETERLLAEAGFRYGRTTANLADVTANENPLALASSCHFHNWQFWKIFEEAKKTGVFYFWGHSYEMMEYPPLWERFEQKIKALSEDPEVEWVDVIDLPDLLRRNQSAPGTLS
;
A
#
# COMPACT_ATOMS: atom_id res chain seq x y z
N MET A 1 21.80 2.78 8.17
CA MET A 1 20.78 3.07 7.12
C MET A 1 19.52 2.27 7.41
N ILE A 2 18.36 2.91 7.34
CA ILE A 2 17.06 2.29 7.50
C ILE A 2 16.33 2.23 6.14
N LYS A 3 15.79 1.08 5.79
CA LYS A 3 14.94 0.90 4.61
C LYS A 3 13.52 1.36 4.95
N VAL A 4 13.01 2.30 4.18
CA VAL A 4 11.66 2.83 4.36
C VAL A 4 10.80 2.45 3.17
N ALA A 5 9.68 1.80 3.44
CA ALA A 5 8.66 1.46 2.45
C ALA A 5 7.31 2.08 2.80
N GLN A 6 6.50 2.34 1.80
CA GLN A 6 5.13 2.78 1.96
C GLN A 6 4.22 2.19 0.89
N CYS A 7 2.95 1.98 1.22
CA CYS A 7 1.95 1.63 0.22
C CYS A 7 0.61 2.34 0.43
N TRP A 8 -0.12 2.47 -0.67
CA TRP A 8 -1.37 3.22 -0.76
C TRP A 8 -2.41 2.43 -1.53
N ASP A 9 -3.65 2.40 -1.03
CA ASP A 9 -4.69 1.50 -1.53
C ASP A 9 -5.73 2.21 -2.39
N ASP A 10 -6.48 1.40 -3.15
CA ASP A 10 -7.73 1.66 -3.87
C ASP A 10 -7.61 2.35 -5.23
N GLY A 11 -6.59 3.11 -5.53
CA GLY A 11 -6.48 3.82 -6.81
C GLY A 11 -7.42 5.03 -6.92
N VAL A 12 -7.52 5.79 -5.84
CA VAL A 12 -8.43 6.94 -5.71
C VAL A 12 -7.85 8.20 -6.35
N ALA A 13 -8.70 9.15 -6.76
CA ALA A 13 -8.26 10.37 -7.44
C ALA A 13 -7.41 11.30 -6.54
N THR A 14 -7.53 11.19 -5.22
CA THR A 14 -6.64 11.90 -4.29
C THR A 14 -5.19 11.44 -4.39
N ASP A 15 -4.90 10.26 -4.98
CA ASP A 15 -3.54 9.80 -5.26
C ASP A 15 -2.79 10.72 -6.22
N ILE A 16 -3.49 11.47 -7.07
CA ILE A 16 -2.85 12.44 -7.98
C ILE A 16 -2.01 13.45 -7.18
N ARG A 17 -2.60 14.02 -6.11
CA ARG A 17 -1.88 14.93 -5.22
C ARG A 17 -0.79 14.21 -4.40
N LEU A 18 -1.07 13.00 -3.96
CA LEU A 18 -0.11 12.17 -3.24
C LEU A 18 1.15 11.93 -4.09
N VAL A 19 0.97 11.51 -5.34
CA VAL A 19 2.05 11.23 -6.29
C VAL A 19 2.90 12.47 -6.58
N GLU A 20 2.29 13.66 -6.69
CA GLU A 20 3.02 14.92 -6.84
C GLU A 20 3.97 15.17 -5.67
N ILE A 21 3.50 14.93 -4.43
CA ILE A 21 4.33 15.06 -3.22
C ILE A 21 5.46 14.02 -3.24
N LEU A 22 5.15 12.76 -3.53
CA LEU A 22 6.17 11.70 -3.55
C LEU A 22 7.26 11.98 -4.58
N ARG A 23 6.88 12.40 -5.79
CA ARG A 23 7.84 12.77 -6.86
C ARG A 23 8.71 13.94 -6.47
N LYS A 24 8.15 14.97 -5.81
CA LYS A 24 8.88 16.15 -5.34
C LYS A 24 10.07 15.79 -4.45
N TYR A 25 9.95 14.73 -3.66
CA TYR A 25 10.96 14.28 -2.71
C TYR A 25 11.66 12.97 -3.11
N ASN A 26 11.47 12.50 -4.33
CA ASN A 26 12.00 11.21 -4.83
C ASN A 26 11.67 10.02 -3.91
N ALA A 27 10.54 10.06 -3.22
CA ALA A 27 10.09 8.99 -2.35
C ALA A 27 9.49 7.85 -3.17
N LYS A 28 9.88 6.60 -2.88
CA LYS A 28 9.26 5.42 -3.46
C LYS A 28 7.95 5.09 -2.76
N ALA A 29 7.04 4.45 -3.48
CA ALA A 29 5.79 3.93 -2.95
C ALA A 29 5.26 2.78 -3.81
N THR A 30 4.44 1.94 -3.19
CA THR A 30 3.67 0.90 -3.87
C THR A 30 2.20 1.30 -3.86
N PHE A 31 1.54 1.24 -5.02
CA PHE A 31 0.11 1.49 -5.15
C PHE A 31 -0.65 0.18 -5.38
N ASN A 32 -1.55 -0.15 -4.47
CA ASN A 32 -2.37 -1.35 -4.50
C ASN A 32 -3.70 -1.01 -5.16
N LEU A 33 -3.92 -1.48 -6.38
CA LEU A 33 -5.01 -1.00 -7.23
C LEU A 33 -6.10 -2.04 -7.42
N CYS A 34 -7.36 -1.56 -7.50
CA CYS A 34 -8.56 -2.34 -7.78
C CYS A 34 -9.12 -1.98 -9.18
N PRO A 35 -8.58 -2.52 -10.29
CA PRO A 35 -8.93 -2.06 -11.64
C PRO A 35 -10.42 -2.13 -12.00
N GLY A 36 -11.15 -3.07 -11.41
CA GLY A 36 -12.59 -3.26 -11.66
C GLY A 36 -13.50 -2.23 -11.00
N THR A 37 -12.96 -1.40 -10.11
CA THR A 37 -13.68 -0.27 -9.48
C THR A 37 -13.46 1.04 -10.21
N LEU A 38 -12.47 1.09 -11.12
CA LEU A 38 -12.08 2.30 -11.83
C LEU A 38 -13.00 2.59 -13.01
N ALA A 39 -13.39 3.85 -13.16
CA ALA A 39 -14.08 4.34 -14.36
C ALA A 39 -13.10 4.54 -15.52
N GLU A 40 -13.59 4.80 -16.72
CA GLU A 40 -12.73 5.13 -17.86
C GLU A 40 -12.04 6.49 -17.68
N GLU A 41 -12.77 7.48 -17.19
CA GLU A 41 -12.29 8.82 -16.89
C GLU A 41 -12.11 9.01 -15.38
N THR A 42 -11.20 9.87 -14.98
CA THR A 42 -10.98 10.19 -13.56
C THR A 42 -12.23 10.81 -12.93
N VAL A 43 -12.71 10.19 -11.87
CA VAL A 43 -13.82 10.69 -11.05
C VAL A 43 -13.22 11.53 -9.92
N LYS A 44 -13.55 12.81 -9.90
CA LYS A 44 -13.06 13.74 -8.87
C LYS A 44 -13.55 13.34 -7.48
N PRO A 45 -12.77 13.66 -6.42
CA PRO A 45 -13.25 13.53 -5.05
C PRO A 45 -14.52 14.34 -4.81
N PHE A 46 -15.35 13.89 -3.88
CA PHE A 46 -16.60 14.57 -3.53
C PHE A 46 -17.06 14.28 -2.11
N TRP A 47 -17.85 15.17 -1.56
CA TRP A 47 -18.51 14.97 -0.28
C TRP A 47 -19.87 14.29 -0.49
N THR A 48 -20.14 13.25 0.30
CA THR A 48 -21.45 12.59 0.27
C THR A 48 -22.46 13.41 1.06
N ASP A 49 -23.70 13.47 0.54
CA ASP A 49 -24.82 14.02 1.31
C ASP A 49 -25.06 13.14 2.56
N PRO A 50 -25.05 13.69 3.77
CA PRO A 50 -25.31 12.94 4.99
C PRO A 50 -26.65 12.22 5.02
N VAL A 51 -27.64 12.70 4.26
CA VAL A 51 -28.98 12.12 4.16
C VAL A 51 -29.02 10.98 3.13
N LEU A 52 -28.15 11.03 2.11
CA LEU A 52 -28.11 10.07 1.00
C LEU A 52 -26.95 9.08 1.11
N HIS A 53 -26.49 8.80 2.31
CA HIS A 53 -25.35 7.90 2.56
C HIS A 53 -25.51 6.56 1.85
N THR A 54 -25.01 6.46 0.62
CA THR A 54 -24.89 5.22 -0.15
C THR A 54 -23.41 4.83 -0.30
N GLY A 55 -23.07 3.68 0.22
CA GLY A 55 -21.72 3.12 0.14
C GLY A 55 -20.71 3.77 1.10
N TRP A 56 -19.44 3.38 0.98
CA TRP A 56 -18.38 3.76 1.89
C TRP A 56 -17.89 5.20 1.67
N SER A 57 -17.60 5.90 2.76
CA SER A 57 -16.96 7.21 2.76
C SER A 57 -16.13 7.41 4.02
N HIS A 58 -15.03 8.20 3.93
CA HIS A 58 -14.24 8.59 5.10
C HIS A 58 -14.77 9.94 5.63
N ASN A 59 -15.42 9.92 6.78
CA ASN A 59 -16.04 11.11 7.37
C ASN A 59 -16.96 11.89 6.39
N GLY A 60 -17.65 11.18 5.50
CA GLY A 60 -18.48 11.80 4.44
C GLY A 60 -17.73 12.15 3.16
N PHE A 61 -16.40 12.01 3.12
CA PHE A 61 -15.58 12.28 1.94
C PHE A 61 -15.31 10.99 1.15
N ARG A 62 -15.39 11.08 -0.17
CA ARG A 62 -14.99 10.03 -1.10
C ARG A 62 -13.83 10.50 -1.96
N GLY A 63 -12.79 9.69 -2.03
CA GLY A 63 -11.55 10.00 -2.75
C GLY A 63 -11.67 10.03 -4.28
N GLY A 64 -12.85 9.76 -4.85
CA GLY A 64 -13.01 9.57 -6.28
C GLY A 64 -12.31 8.30 -6.77
N ALA A 65 -11.92 8.28 -8.04
CA ALA A 65 -11.14 7.19 -8.63
C ALA A 65 -10.24 7.74 -9.75
N VAL A 66 -9.03 7.25 -9.87
CA VAL A 66 -8.18 7.52 -11.03
C VAL A 66 -8.78 6.78 -12.24
N GLY A 67 -8.97 7.48 -13.36
CA GLY A 67 -9.48 6.88 -14.59
C GLY A 67 -8.50 5.87 -15.19
N LYS A 68 -9.01 4.81 -15.84
CA LYS A 68 -8.15 3.81 -16.50
C LYS A 68 -7.21 4.43 -17.51
N LYS A 69 -7.64 5.47 -18.22
CA LYS A 69 -6.82 6.23 -19.18
C LYS A 69 -5.66 6.97 -18.52
N ASP A 70 -5.82 7.36 -17.26
CA ASP A 70 -4.86 8.18 -16.53
C ASP A 70 -3.89 7.35 -15.67
N LEU A 71 -4.16 6.04 -15.47
CA LEU A 71 -3.38 5.16 -14.60
C LEU A 71 -1.88 5.26 -14.86
N LYS A 72 -1.48 5.12 -16.13
CA LYS A 72 -0.06 5.16 -16.50
C LYS A 72 0.56 6.52 -16.23
N ALA A 73 -0.15 7.61 -16.47
CA ALA A 73 0.35 8.96 -16.20
C ALA A 73 0.50 9.22 -14.69
N VAL A 74 -0.45 8.73 -13.89
CA VAL A 74 -0.44 8.91 -12.44
C VAL A 74 0.62 8.04 -11.77
N TYR A 75 0.68 6.74 -12.07
CA TYR A 75 1.50 5.80 -11.28
C TYR A 75 2.83 5.41 -11.92
N SER A 76 3.18 5.91 -13.13
CA SER A 76 4.49 5.62 -13.73
C SER A 76 5.64 6.03 -12.82
N GLY A 77 6.61 5.12 -12.66
CA GLY A 77 7.76 5.31 -11.77
C GLY A 77 7.57 4.78 -10.36
N PHE A 78 6.35 4.30 -10.04
CA PHE A 78 6.05 3.64 -8.77
C PHE A 78 5.80 2.14 -8.99
N GLN A 79 5.97 1.35 -7.94
CA GLN A 79 5.52 -0.03 -7.93
C GLN A 79 3.99 -0.06 -7.90
N VAL A 80 3.39 -0.97 -8.69
CA VAL A 80 1.97 -1.29 -8.60
C VAL A 80 1.77 -2.72 -8.09
N ALA A 81 0.68 -2.94 -7.37
CA ALA A 81 0.33 -4.23 -6.80
C ALA A 81 -1.18 -4.47 -6.90
N SER A 82 -1.58 -5.74 -6.88
CA SER A 82 -2.99 -6.13 -6.92
C SER A 82 -3.67 -5.90 -5.57
N HIS A 83 -4.90 -5.35 -5.62
CA HIS A 83 -5.81 -5.24 -4.48
C HIS A 83 -7.16 -5.91 -4.80
N CYS A 84 -7.11 -7.03 -5.51
CA CYS A 84 -8.21 -7.70 -6.19
C CYS A 84 -8.84 -6.86 -7.32
N TRP A 85 -9.79 -7.45 -8.05
CA TRP A 85 -10.43 -6.76 -9.17
C TRP A 85 -11.37 -5.65 -8.69
N ARG A 86 -12.24 -5.95 -7.72
CA ARG A 86 -13.24 -5.04 -7.15
C ARG A 86 -13.21 -5.01 -5.63
N HIS A 87 -12.00 -5.16 -5.05
CA HIS A 87 -11.81 -5.21 -3.60
C HIS A 87 -12.49 -6.44 -2.97
N GLU A 88 -12.49 -7.58 -3.66
CA GLU A 88 -13.02 -8.84 -3.14
C GLU A 88 -12.24 -9.25 -1.88
N THR A 89 -12.98 -9.61 -0.84
CA THR A 89 -12.41 -9.91 0.48
C THR A 89 -12.31 -11.42 0.69
N ALA A 90 -11.13 -11.92 1.02
CA ALA A 90 -10.90 -13.33 1.32
C ALA A 90 -11.80 -13.84 2.44
N GLY A 91 -12.34 -15.06 2.27
CA GLY A 91 -13.28 -15.68 3.21
C GLY A 91 -14.71 -15.14 3.12
N MET A 92 -15.00 -14.16 2.26
CA MET A 92 -16.35 -13.65 2.00
C MET A 92 -16.92 -14.12 0.67
N ILE A 93 -16.08 -14.64 -0.20
CA ILE A 93 -16.42 -15.27 -1.48
C ILE A 93 -15.63 -16.58 -1.60
N PRO A 94 -16.01 -17.50 -2.52
CA PRO A 94 -15.24 -18.72 -2.77
C PRO A 94 -13.78 -18.41 -3.11
N ASP A 95 -12.85 -19.21 -2.58
CA ASP A 95 -11.41 -19.00 -2.76
C ASP A 95 -10.97 -18.99 -4.24
N ALA A 96 -11.64 -19.78 -5.09
CA ALA A 96 -11.36 -19.76 -6.53
C ALA A 96 -11.74 -18.43 -7.19
N ASP A 97 -12.85 -17.82 -6.78
CA ASP A 97 -13.30 -16.51 -7.28
C ASP A 97 -12.38 -15.40 -6.76
N PHE A 98 -11.93 -15.51 -5.49
CA PHE A 98 -10.95 -14.60 -4.91
C PHE A 98 -9.63 -14.64 -5.68
N LEU A 99 -9.08 -15.85 -5.91
CA LEU A 99 -7.85 -16.02 -6.68
C LEU A 99 -8.00 -15.44 -8.09
N LYS A 100 -9.13 -15.71 -8.74
CA LYS A 100 -9.42 -15.15 -10.06
C LYS A 100 -9.41 -13.62 -10.04
N ALA A 101 -10.06 -12.99 -9.06
CA ALA A 101 -10.09 -11.53 -8.91
C ALA A 101 -8.68 -10.94 -8.68
N ALA A 102 -7.85 -11.61 -7.87
CA ALA A 102 -6.47 -11.21 -7.65
C ALA A 102 -5.63 -11.28 -8.92
N LEU A 103 -5.80 -12.35 -9.71
CA LEU A 103 -5.09 -12.56 -10.99
C LEU A 103 -5.59 -11.63 -12.10
N ASP A 104 -6.89 -11.39 -12.21
CA ASP A 104 -7.45 -10.45 -13.18
C ASP A 104 -6.89 -9.05 -12.96
N ALA A 105 -6.82 -8.60 -11.69
CA ALA A 105 -6.21 -7.33 -11.36
C ALA A 105 -4.72 -7.29 -11.71
N ARG A 106 -3.95 -8.33 -11.34
CA ARG A 106 -2.54 -8.44 -11.70
C ARG A 106 -2.32 -8.34 -13.21
N ASN A 107 -3.01 -9.17 -13.98
CA ASN A 107 -2.84 -9.23 -15.43
C ASN A 107 -3.16 -7.88 -16.08
N PHE A 108 -4.24 -7.21 -15.66
CA PHE A 108 -4.58 -5.88 -16.13
C PHE A 108 -3.47 -4.86 -15.80
N LEU A 109 -2.92 -4.89 -14.59
CA LEU A 109 -1.85 -3.96 -14.18
C LEU A 109 -0.55 -4.24 -14.94
N GLU A 110 -0.19 -5.51 -15.17
CA GLU A 110 0.95 -5.89 -15.99
C GLU A 110 0.80 -5.38 -17.44
N ASP A 111 -0.41 -5.50 -18.02
CA ASP A 111 -0.70 -4.98 -19.36
C ASP A 111 -0.60 -3.45 -19.43
N VAL A 112 -1.12 -2.73 -18.43
CA VAL A 112 -1.07 -1.26 -18.42
C VAL A 112 0.34 -0.74 -18.21
N PHE A 113 1.06 -1.28 -17.21
CA PHE A 113 2.34 -0.73 -16.77
C PHE A 113 3.55 -1.37 -17.44
N GLN A 114 3.39 -2.51 -18.11
CA GLN A 114 4.48 -3.29 -18.73
C GLN A 114 5.58 -3.64 -17.73
N GLN A 115 5.18 -3.99 -16.50
CA GLN A 115 6.05 -4.42 -15.41
C GLN A 115 5.41 -5.59 -14.66
N GLU A 116 6.23 -6.44 -14.03
CA GLU A 116 5.71 -7.52 -13.17
C GLU A 116 4.93 -6.96 -11.97
N CYS A 117 3.76 -7.53 -11.72
CA CYS A 117 2.89 -7.20 -10.59
C CYS A 117 2.79 -8.41 -9.65
N ARG A 118 3.82 -8.63 -8.82
CA ARG A 118 3.88 -9.75 -7.86
C ARG A 118 3.58 -9.34 -6.42
N GLY A 119 3.12 -8.14 -6.20
CA GLY A 119 2.69 -7.65 -4.91
C GLY A 119 1.18 -7.78 -4.73
N PHE A 120 0.76 -7.95 -3.49
CA PHE A 120 -0.64 -8.01 -3.12
C PHE A 120 -0.90 -7.22 -1.82
N ALA A 121 -2.06 -6.57 -1.74
CA ALA A 121 -2.62 -6.09 -0.49
C ALA A 121 -3.98 -6.74 -0.26
N TRP A 122 -4.19 -7.26 0.95
CA TRP A 122 -5.43 -7.94 1.30
C TRP A 122 -6.57 -6.94 1.51
N PRO A 123 -7.66 -6.99 0.74
CA PRO A 123 -8.85 -6.20 1.00
C PRO A 123 -9.34 -6.38 2.43
N CYS A 124 -9.56 -5.27 3.14
CA CYS A 124 -9.88 -5.24 4.58
C CYS A 124 -8.84 -5.94 5.48
N GLY A 125 -7.64 -6.24 4.98
CA GLY A 125 -6.61 -7.01 5.68
C GLY A 125 -6.97 -8.47 5.95
N LYS A 126 -8.08 -8.99 5.38
CA LYS A 126 -8.56 -10.35 5.63
C LYS A 126 -7.89 -11.36 4.70
N HIS A 127 -7.39 -12.43 5.28
CA HIS A 127 -6.77 -13.55 4.58
C HIS A 127 -7.07 -14.86 5.32
N THR A 128 -6.86 -15.97 4.65
CA THR A 128 -6.96 -17.33 5.22
C THR A 128 -5.72 -18.12 4.82
N PRO A 129 -5.34 -19.18 5.56
CA PRO A 129 -4.23 -20.04 5.15
C PRO A 129 -4.36 -20.57 3.72
N GLU A 130 -5.59 -20.86 3.28
CA GLU A 130 -5.84 -21.32 1.91
C GLU A 130 -5.62 -20.20 0.88
N THR A 131 -6.14 -19.00 1.09
CA THR A 131 -5.93 -17.88 0.15
C THR A 131 -4.47 -17.45 0.10
N GLU A 132 -3.72 -17.51 1.21
CA GLU A 132 -2.27 -17.29 1.23
C GLU A 132 -1.55 -18.33 0.36
N ARG A 133 -1.87 -19.63 0.52
CA ARG A 133 -1.30 -20.71 -0.29
C ARG A 133 -1.58 -20.49 -1.78
N LEU A 134 -2.82 -20.15 -2.14
CA LEU A 134 -3.23 -19.89 -3.52
C LEU A 134 -2.46 -18.70 -4.14
N LEU A 135 -2.30 -17.61 -3.40
CA LEU A 135 -1.50 -16.47 -3.88
C LEU A 135 -0.02 -16.82 -4.02
N ALA A 136 0.55 -17.61 -3.08
CA ALA A 136 1.93 -18.06 -3.18
C ALA A 136 2.14 -18.92 -4.44
N GLU A 137 1.27 -19.90 -4.69
CA GLU A 137 1.30 -20.77 -5.87
C GLU A 137 1.10 -19.99 -7.18
N ALA A 138 0.31 -18.93 -7.14
CA ALA A 138 0.14 -18.00 -8.25
C ALA A 138 1.33 -17.05 -8.46
N GLY A 139 2.37 -17.11 -7.60
CA GLY A 139 3.62 -16.35 -7.75
C GLY A 139 3.60 -14.95 -7.16
N PHE A 140 2.63 -14.63 -6.29
CA PHE A 140 2.71 -13.42 -5.47
C PHE A 140 3.81 -13.58 -4.42
N ARG A 141 4.60 -12.53 -4.22
CA ARG A 141 5.77 -12.54 -3.33
C ARG A 141 5.47 -12.04 -1.93
N TYR A 142 4.43 -11.21 -1.80
CA TYR A 142 3.94 -10.73 -0.52
C TYR A 142 2.45 -10.44 -0.58
N GLY A 143 1.80 -10.45 0.60
CA GLY A 143 0.44 -10.00 0.82
C GLY A 143 0.38 -9.11 2.06
N ARG A 144 0.22 -7.77 1.91
CA ARG A 144 0.14 -6.84 3.01
C ARG A 144 -1.24 -6.91 3.68
N THR A 145 -1.24 -7.05 4.99
CA THR A 145 -2.42 -7.00 5.86
C THR A 145 -2.58 -5.62 6.52
N THR A 146 -3.67 -5.42 7.26
CA THR A 146 -3.84 -4.20 8.10
C THR A 146 -3.21 -4.34 9.49
N ALA A 147 -2.56 -5.48 9.78
CA ALA A 147 -1.85 -5.67 11.04
C ALA A 147 -0.62 -4.75 11.13
N ASN A 148 -0.29 -4.36 12.36
CA ASN A 148 0.89 -3.57 12.65
C ASN A 148 1.81 -4.33 13.61
N LEU A 149 3.10 -4.31 13.35
CA LEU A 149 4.16 -4.83 14.21
C LEU A 149 5.16 -3.70 14.48
N ALA A 150 5.46 -3.46 15.75
CA ALA A 150 6.47 -2.45 16.12
C ALA A 150 7.82 -2.74 15.45
N ASP A 151 8.16 -4.00 15.33
CA ASP A 151 9.31 -4.51 14.58
C ASP A 151 8.83 -5.36 13.39
N VAL A 152 8.83 -4.78 12.21
CA VAL A 152 8.43 -5.50 10.97
C VAL A 152 9.40 -6.61 10.59
N THR A 153 10.61 -6.64 11.14
CA THR A 153 11.55 -7.74 10.89
C THR A 153 11.10 -9.05 11.54
N ALA A 154 10.14 -8.98 12.46
CA ALA A 154 9.47 -10.15 13.04
C ALA A 154 8.39 -10.78 12.14
N ASN A 155 8.13 -10.23 10.93
CA ASN A 155 7.25 -10.89 9.97
C ASN A 155 7.85 -12.24 9.53
N GLU A 156 7.14 -13.32 9.78
CA GLU A 156 7.56 -14.68 9.38
C GLU A 156 6.95 -15.10 8.03
N ASN A 157 5.74 -14.62 7.75
CA ASN A 157 5.00 -14.97 6.54
C ASN A 157 4.89 -13.76 5.59
N PRO A 158 5.57 -13.76 4.44
CA PRO A 158 5.46 -12.67 3.49
C PRO A 158 4.05 -12.50 2.91
N LEU A 159 3.23 -13.56 2.88
CA LEU A 159 1.83 -13.48 2.42
C LEU A 159 0.87 -12.92 3.50
N ALA A 160 1.35 -12.72 4.73
CA ALA A 160 0.62 -12.06 5.82
C ALA A 160 1.43 -10.90 6.39
N LEU A 161 2.03 -10.09 5.53
CA LEU A 161 2.97 -9.02 5.87
C LEU A 161 2.27 -7.90 6.66
N ALA A 162 2.69 -7.71 7.90
CA ALA A 162 2.30 -6.58 8.72
C ALA A 162 3.21 -5.37 8.47
N SER A 163 2.67 -4.17 8.64
CA SER A 163 3.42 -2.90 8.56
C SER A 163 3.87 -2.42 9.94
N SER A 164 4.72 -1.39 10.00
CA SER A 164 5.06 -0.74 11.27
C SER A 164 3.86 0.04 11.82
N CYS A 165 3.17 0.78 10.97
CA CYS A 165 2.01 1.58 11.36
C CYS A 165 1.23 2.11 10.16
N HIS A 166 0.05 2.62 10.45
CA HIS A 166 -0.69 3.47 9.53
C HIS A 166 -0.08 4.89 9.48
N PHE A 167 -0.11 5.57 8.33
CA PHE A 167 0.53 6.89 8.16
C PHE A 167 -0.05 7.98 9.09
N HIS A 168 -1.30 7.84 9.54
CA HIS A 168 -1.95 8.72 10.53
C HIS A 168 -1.66 8.35 11.98
N ASN A 169 -0.87 7.29 12.24
CA ASN A 169 -0.56 6.89 13.61
C ASN A 169 0.09 8.08 14.37
N TRP A 170 -0.46 8.44 15.52
CA TRP A 170 0.04 9.54 16.32
C TRP A 170 1.46 9.32 16.88
N GLN A 171 1.89 8.05 16.97
CA GLN A 171 3.24 7.64 17.36
C GLN A 171 4.18 7.42 16.15
N PHE A 172 3.82 7.86 14.95
CA PHE A 172 4.56 7.61 13.71
C PHE A 172 6.07 7.81 13.87
N TRP A 173 6.48 8.95 14.39
CA TRP A 173 7.90 9.28 14.59
C TRP A 173 8.57 8.43 15.66
N LYS A 174 7.87 8.12 16.75
CA LYS A 174 8.39 7.21 17.76
C LYS A 174 8.64 5.82 17.20
N ILE A 175 7.70 5.29 16.41
CA ILE A 175 7.84 3.99 15.74
C ILE A 175 8.98 4.02 14.72
N PHE A 176 9.12 5.13 13.98
CA PHE A 176 10.23 5.32 13.03
C PHE A 176 11.59 5.29 13.75
N GLU A 177 11.75 6.03 14.85
CA GLU A 177 13.01 6.01 15.63
C GLU A 177 13.33 4.63 16.22
N GLU A 178 12.32 3.89 16.68
CA GLU A 178 12.52 2.50 17.12
C GLU A 178 12.90 1.59 15.96
N ALA A 179 12.30 1.78 14.78
CA ALA A 179 12.61 1.00 13.59
C ALA A 179 14.03 1.23 13.05
N LYS A 180 14.70 2.33 13.39
CA LYS A 180 16.13 2.54 13.08
C LYS A 180 17.01 1.45 13.70
N LYS A 181 16.60 0.86 14.83
CA LYS A 181 17.35 -0.23 15.49
C LYS A 181 17.29 -1.54 14.72
N THR A 182 16.20 -1.80 14.02
CA THR A 182 15.96 -3.03 13.24
C THR A 182 16.19 -2.85 11.74
N GLY A 183 16.29 -1.59 11.29
CA GLY A 183 16.70 -1.23 9.94
C GLY A 183 15.56 -1.24 8.90
N VAL A 184 14.30 -1.46 9.30
CA VAL A 184 13.15 -1.45 8.39
C VAL A 184 11.98 -0.71 9.00
N PHE A 185 11.43 0.27 8.27
CA PHE A 185 10.19 0.98 8.60
C PHE A 185 9.23 0.90 7.43
N TYR A 186 8.02 0.41 7.67
CA TYR A 186 7.00 0.23 6.65
C TYR A 186 5.67 0.80 7.11
N PHE A 187 5.10 1.74 6.38
CA PHE A 187 3.80 2.32 6.69
C PHE A 187 2.84 2.26 5.50
N TRP A 188 1.55 2.39 5.77
CA TRP A 188 0.50 2.29 4.77
C TRP A 188 -0.62 3.29 5.04
N GLY A 189 -1.53 3.45 4.09
CA GLY A 189 -2.74 4.26 4.23
C GLY A 189 -3.51 4.43 2.94
N HIS A 190 -4.47 5.35 2.99
CA HIS A 190 -5.25 5.75 1.84
C HIS A 190 -5.19 7.29 1.72
N SER A 191 -4.95 7.79 0.51
CA SER A 191 -4.81 9.24 0.30
C SER A 191 -6.10 10.01 0.57
N TYR A 192 -7.25 9.37 0.41
CA TYR A 192 -8.55 9.99 0.72
C TYR A 192 -8.76 10.31 2.21
N GLU A 193 -8.00 9.71 3.10
CA GLU A 193 -8.09 10.01 4.54
C GLU A 193 -7.60 11.41 4.89
N MET A 194 -6.84 12.03 3.99
CA MET A 194 -6.46 13.44 4.09
C MET A 194 -7.56 14.39 3.61
N MET A 195 -8.58 13.85 2.95
CA MET A 195 -9.73 14.57 2.41
C MET A 195 -9.30 15.80 1.56
N GLU A 196 -10.08 16.85 1.54
CA GLU A 196 -9.73 18.18 1.02
C GLU A 196 -9.26 19.11 2.15
N TYR A 197 -8.60 18.55 3.19
CA TYR A 197 -8.19 19.33 4.36
C TYR A 197 -6.69 19.67 4.29
N PRO A 198 -6.34 20.93 3.93
CA PRO A 198 -4.95 21.31 3.69
C PRO A 198 -3.97 20.97 4.80
N PRO A 199 -4.31 21.13 6.12
CA PRO A 199 -3.36 20.79 7.19
C PRO A 199 -2.96 19.31 7.25
N LEU A 200 -3.81 18.38 6.80
CA LEU A 200 -3.44 16.96 6.74
C LEU A 200 -2.44 16.70 5.60
N TRP A 201 -2.66 17.32 4.45
CA TRP A 201 -1.73 17.26 3.32
C TRP A 201 -0.38 17.90 3.63
N GLU A 202 -0.37 19.04 4.29
CA GLU A 202 0.85 19.72 4.75
C GLU A 202 1.64 18.85 5.73
N ARG A 203 0.96 18.23 6.71
CA ARG A 203 1.61 17.30 7.65
C ARG A 203 2.16 16.06 6.94
N PHE A 204 1.43 15.54 5.97
CA PHE A 204 1.90 14.41 5.16
C PHE A 204 3.14 14.81 4.36
N GLU A 205 3.09 15.93 3.65
CA GLU A 205 4.23 16.43 2.89
C GLU A 205 5.46 16.64 3.76
N GLN A 206 5.28 17.20 4.96
CA GLN A 206 6.35 17.35 5.95
C GLN A 206 6.95 16.01 6.37
N LYS A 207 6.13 14.96 6.54
CA LYS A 207 6.62 13.61 6.84
C LYS A 207 7.49 13.07 5.71
N ILE A 208 6.99 13.14 4.47
CA ILE A 208 7.74 12.63 3.30
C ILE A 208 9.04 13.42 3.13
N LYS A 209 8.98 14.75 3.27
CA LYS A 209 10.17 15.60 3.24
C LYS A 209 11.20 15.18 4.29
N ALA A 210 10.79 15.06 5.55
CA ALA A 210 11.69 14.72 6.65
C ALA A 210 12.33 13.33 6.47
N LEU A 211 11.55 12.33 6.02
CA LEU A 211 12.08 11.00 5.70
C LEU A 211 13.07 11.05 4.53
N SER A 212 12.76 11.82 3.49
CA SER A 212 13.63 11.89 2.29
C SER A 212 14.91 12.71 2.50
N GLU A 213 14.91 13.64 3.46
CA GLU A 213 16.08 14.45 3.83
C GLU A 213 16.95 13.79 4.92
N ASP A 214 16.47 12.72 5.58
CA ASP A 214 17.24 11.96 6.56
C ASP A 214 18.32 11.13 5.84
N PRO A 215 19.63 11.37 6.05
CA PRO A 215 20.70 10.65 5.37
C PRO A 215 20.78 9.16 5.73
N GLU A 216 20.08 8.72 6.78
CA GLU A 216 20.00 7.31 7.14
C GLU A 216 18.89 6.57 6.40
N VAL A 217 17.97 7.29 5.73
CA VAL A 217 16.82 6.71 5.02
C VAL A 217 17.18 6.32 3.60
N GLU A 218 16.78 5.11 3.23
CA GLU A 218 16.75 4.64 1.85
C GLU A 218 15.34 4.15 1.52
N TRP A 219 14.69 4.80 0.56
CA TRP A 219 13.39 4.39 0.07
C TRP A 219 13.49 3.09 -0.73
N VAL A 220 12.64 2.12 -0.39
CA VAL A 220 12.52 0.83 -1.09
C VAL A 220 11.07 0.57 -1.49
N ASP A 221 10.86 -0.29 -2.47
CA ASP A 221 9.52 -0.77 -2.82
C ASP A 221 9.10 -1.90 -1.89
N VAL A 222 7.79 -2.08 -1.68
CA VAL A 222 7.31 -3.15 -0.77
C VAL A 222 7.72 -4.53 -1.27
N ILE A 223 7.90 -4.72 -2.58
CA ILE A 223 8.36 -5.99 -3.17
C ILE A 223 9.77 -6.39 -2.71
N ASP A 224 10.56 -5.46 -2.22
CA ASP A 224 11.92 -5.71 -1.73
C ASP A 224 11.93 -6.23 -0.29
N LEU A 225 10.85 -5.95 0.49
CA LEU A 225 10.79 -6.29 1.91
C LEU A 225 10.93 -7.78 2.20
N PRO A 226 10.29 -8.72 1.49
CA PRO A 226 10.45 -10.15 1.78
C PRO A 226 11.91 -10.63 1.75
N ASP A 227 12.72 -10.10 0.87
CA ASP A 227 14.15 -10.46 0.78
C ASP A 227 14.97 -9.79 1.87
N LEU A 228 14.67 -8.55 2.21
CA LEU A 228 15.32 -7.83 3.30
C LEU A 228 15.06 -8.50 4.65
N LEU A 229 13.79 -8.88 4.91
CA LEU A 229 13.39 -9.54 6.15
C LEU A 229 14.05 -10.91 6.31
N ARG A 230 14.13 -11.71 5.25
CA ARG A 230 14.82 -13.01 5.26
C ARG A 230 16.30 -12.89 5.57
N ARG A 231 17.00 -11.90 5.04
CA ARG A 231 18.43 -11.67 5.30
C ARG A 231 18.69 -11.34 6.76
N ASN A 232 17.82 -10.54 7.37
CA ASN A 232 17.95 -10.17 8.79
C ASN A 232 17.74 -11.37 9.73
N GLN A 233 16.87 -12.32 9.36
CA GLN A 233 16.64 -13.56 10.12
C GLN A 233 17.79 -14.57 9.96
N SER A 234 18.57 -14.52 8.85
CA SER A 234 19.67 -15.44 8.56
C SER A 234 21.03 -14.93 9.08
N ALA A 235 21.13 -13.69 9.51
CA ALA A 235 22.36 -13.17 10.11
C ALA A 235 22.57 -13.84 11.49
N PRO A 236 23.69 -14.56 11.74
CA PRO A 236 23.94 -15.16 13.04
C PRO A 236 23.99 -14.05 14.08
N GLY A 237 23.13 -14.16 15.10
CA GLY A 237 23.13 -13.24 16.22
C GLY A 237 24.54 -13.15 16.81
N THR A 238 25.14 -11.99 16.75
CA THR A 238 26.30 -11.65 17.56
C THR A 238 25.84 -11.68 19.01
N LEU A 239 25.93 -12.86 19.62
CA LEU A 239 25.88 -12.99 21.09
C LEU A 239 27.06 -12.20 21.66
N SER A 240 26.77 -11.07 22.22
CA SER A 240 27.70 -10.33 23.09
C SER A 240 27.30 -10.52 24.55
#